data_924b5f9951645450b84a0f890f4a69e6
#
_entry.id   924b5f9951645450b84a0f890f4a69e6
#
_cell.length_a   1.000
_cell.length_b   1.000
_cell.length_c   1.000
_cell.angle_alpha   90.00
_cell.angle_beta   90.00
_cell.angle_gamma   90.00
#
_symmetry.space_group_name_H-M   'P 1'
#
loop_
_entity.id
_entity.type
_entity.pdbx_description
1 polymer ?
#
loop_
_entity_poly.entity_id
_entity_poly.type
_entity_poly.pdbx_seq_one_letter_code
_entity_poly.pdbx_strand_id
1 'polypeptide(L)'
;MVKIQKISEIEPRLGFTEFDMLKKYRQSFATSELGRLHALFPFSELARQMHLKSSALGRKSYFSPEGKIALMVLKSYTNFSDAQLIEHLNGNIHYQLFCGVQIDPLHPLTNPKIVSAIRQELAHRLDVEPLQLILAEHWKPYLENLHVCMTDATCYESHLRFPTDTKLLWEGIVWLHRHLCKHCQTLHIQRPRNKYLDVRRAYLAYSKLRKRKKSQTRMITRRLLQLLEKLLDQLELLHSSYRNRLTLSSDYQRRFSVIQTVLEQGKNLFAGKKVSNRIVSIDRHYLRPIIRGKETKSVEFGAKVNNIQIDGISFIEHISFKAFNEGVRLKDCIHLQQQLTGVRVKALAADSIYANNANRKFCTKYHISTSFNRKGRAAKDEPLRKILRSELSRERATRLEGSFGTQKQHYSLARIKARNRKTEVLWIFFGIHTANAVCMIEKVEKKKRKAA
;
A
#
# COMPACT_ATOMS: atom_id res chain seq x y z
N MET A 1 -3.50 -18.39 -39.14
CA MET A 1 -2.54 -17.68 -39.99
C MET A 1 -2.48 -16.22 -39.57
N VAL A 2 -1.30 -15.70 -39.24
CA VAL A 2 -1.13 -14.29 -38.86
C VAL A 2 -1.34 -13.41 -40.09
N LYS A 3 -2.25 -12.41 -40.01
CA LYS A 3 -2.47 -11.43 -41.07
C LYS A 3 -1.76 -10.14 -40.67
N ILE A 4 -0.65 -9.84 -41.32
CA ILE A 4 0.06 -8.57 -41.22
C ILE A 4 -0.12 -7.82 -42.51
N GLN A 5 -0.54 -6.57 -42.41
CA GLN A 5 -0.67 -5.65 -43.55
C GLN A 5 0.23 -4.44 -43.28
N LYS A 6 0.97 -3.97 -44.25
CA LYS A 6 1.76 -2.75 -44.15
C LYS A 6 0.82 -1.54 -44.09
N ILE A 7 1.16 -0.56 -43.26
CA ILE A 7 0.32 0.65 -43.14
C ILE A 7 0.16 1.37 -44.48
N SER A 8 1.21 1.37 -45.28
CA SER A 8 1.21 1.96 -46.62
C SER A 8 0.28 1.25 -47.66
N GLU A 9 -0.20 0.05 -47.31
CA GLU A 9 -1.07 -0.77 -48.18
C GLU A 9 -2.52 -0.78 -47.68
N ILE A 10 -2.85 0.07 -46.70
CA ILE A 10 -4.22 0.18 -46.18
C ILE A 10 -5.02 1.13 -47.06
N GLU A 11 -6.02 0.60 -47.75
CA GLU A 11 -6.95 1.36 -48.54
C GLU A 11 -8.30 1.54 -47.83
N PRO A 12 -8.99 2.67 -48.04
CA PRO A 12 -10.35 2.87 -47.53
C PRO A 12 -11.29 1.79 -48.05
N ARG A 13 -12.12 1.22 -47.19
CA ARG A 13 -13.14 0.23 -47.57
C ARG A 13 -14.54 0.81 -47.37
N LEU A 14 -15.36 0.80 -48.38
CA LEU A 14 -16.76 1.18 -48.28
C LEU A 14 -17.52 0.29 -47.30
N GLY A 15 -18.32 0.91 -46.44
CA GLY A 15 -19.13 0.21 -45.43
C GLY A 15 -18.39 -0.26 -44.19
N PHE A 16 -17.08 0.07 -44.03
CA PHE A 16 -16.32 -0.23 -42.83
C PHE A 16 -16.26 0.99 -41.90
N THR A 17 -16.79 0.86 -40.72
CA THR A 17 -16.92 1.95 -39.74
C THR A 17 -15.97 1.76 -38.54
N GLU A 18 -15.77 2.82 -37.75
CA GLU A 18 -15.06 2.74 -36.45
C GLU A 18 -15.68 1.71 -35.51
N PHE A 19 -17.00 1.51 -35.59
CA PHE A 19 -17.72 0.52 -34.81
C PHE A 19 -17.27 -0.91 -35.15
N ASP A 20 -17.02 -1.20 -36.42
CA ASP A 20 -16.54 -2.53 -36.85
C ASP A 20 -15.12 -2.79 -36.36
N MET A 21 -14.26 -1.75 -36.35
CA MET A 21 -12.94 -1.84 -35.71
C MET A 21 -13.06 -2.09 -34.23
N LEU A 22 -13.90 -1.35 -33.51
CA LEU A 22 -14.11 -1.53 -32.11
C LEU A 22 -14.61 -2.94 -31.78
N LYS A 23 -15.49 -3.51 -32.58
CA LYS A 23 -15.97 -4.89 -32.45
C LYS A 23 -14.82 -5.89 -32.56
N LYS A 24 -13.91 -5.73 -33.52
CA LYS A 24 -12.72 -6.57 -33.68
C LYS A 24 -11.78 -6.44 -32.46
N TYR A 25 -11.55 -5.22 -31.98
CA TYR A 25 -10.73 -4.99 -30.78
C TYR A 25 -11.35 -5.61 -29.52
N ARG A 26 -12.68 -5.56 -29.35
CA ARG A 26 -13.37 -6.24 -28.24
C ARG A 26 -13.20 -7.75 -28.30
N GLN A 27 -13.29 -8.35 -29.48
CA GLN A 27 -13.03 -9.78 -29.65
C GLN A 27 -11.58 -10.16 -29.30
N SER A 28 -10.61 -9.38 -29.80
CA SER A 28 -9.21 -9.55 -29.47
C SER A 28 -8.94 -9.35 -27.98
N PHE A 29 -9.54 -8.34 -27.35
CA PHE A 29 -9.43 -8.08 -25.92
C PHE A 29 -9.97 -9.26 -25.10
N ALA A 30 -11.14 -9.78 -25.40
CA ALA A 30 -11.77 -10.87 -24.66
C ALA A 30 -10.89 -12.13 -24.57
N THR A 31 -10.07 -12.40 -25.59
CA THR A 31 -9.14 -13.55 -25.63
C THR A 31 -7.76 -13.21 -25.06
N SER A 32 -7.45 -11.94 -24.84
CA SER A 32 -6.16 -11.50 -24.29
C SER A 32 -6.04 -11.79 -22.81
N GLU A 33 -4.80 -11.73 -22.27
CA GLU A 33 -4.55 -11.83 -20.83
C GLU A 33 -5.28 -10.72 -20.06
N LEU A 34 -5.27 -9.48 -20.59
CA LEU A 34 -5.99 -8.35 -19.99
C LEU A 34 -7.51 -8.57 -19.95
N GLY A 35 -8.09 -9.15 -21.01
CA GLY A 35 -9.51 -9.48 -21.02
C GLY A 35 -9.87 -10.56 -20.00
N ARG A 36 -9.02 -11.58 -19.87
CA ARG A 36 -9.16 -12.62 -18.82
C ARG A 36 -9.03 -12.02 -17.43
N LEU A 37 -8.05 -11.13 -17.21
CA LEU A 37 -7.88 -10.41 -15.96
C LEU A 37 -9.11 -9.54 -15.64
N HIS A 38 -9.63 -8.81 -16.62
CA HIS A 38 -10.82 -7.99 -16.48
C HIS A 38 -12.04 -8.81 -16.02
N ALA A 39 -12.25 -9.99 -16.59
CA ALA A 39 -13.36 -10.87 -16.26
C ALA A 39 -13.30 -11.43 -14.81
N LEU A 40 -12.14 -11.35 -14.15
CA LEU A 40 -11.94 -11.81 -12.78
C LEU A 40 -12.22 -10.75 -11.71
N PHE A 41 -12.57 -9.52 -12.12
CA PHE A 41 -12.98 -8.48 -11.19
C PHE A 41 -14.47 -8.17 -11.34
N PRO A 42 -15.26 -8.28 -10.26
CA PRO A 42 -16.67 -7.87 -10.25
C PRO A 42 -16.77 -6.34 -10.09
N PHE A 43 -16.32 -5.58 -11.12
CA PHE A 43 -16.19 -4.12 -11.06
C PHE A 43 -17.45 -3.39 -10.63
N SER A 44 -18.62 -3.81 -11.12
CA SER A 44 -19.90 -3.18 -10.79
C SER A 44 -20.28 -3.36 -9.32
N GLU A 45 -20.01 -4.53 -8.75
CA GLU A 45 -20.28 -4.83 -7.35
C GLU A 45 -19.31 -4.07 -6.44
N LEU A 46 -18.02 -4.03 -6.81
CA LEU A 46 -17.01 -3.24 -6.11
C LEU A 46 -17.35 -1.74 -6.14
N ALA A 47 -17.79 -1.21 -7.29
CA ALA A 47 -18.17 0.18 -7.43
C ALA A 47 -19.39 0.52 -6.57
N ARG A 48 -20.39 -0.38 -6.52
CA ARG A 48 -21.58 -0.25 -5.67
C ARG A 48 -21.19 -0.25 -4.18
N GLN A 49 -20.36 -1.19 -3.75
CA GLN A 49 -19.89 -1.29 -2.37
C GLN A 49 -19.06 -0.06 -1.94
N MET A 50 -18.30 0.51 -2.84
CA MET A 50 -17.57 1.77 -2.60
C MET A 50 -18.45 3.02 -2.72
N HIS A 51 -19.75 2.87 -2.96
CA HIS A 51 -20.71 3.96 -3.15
C HIS A 51 -20.24 4.98 -4.21
N LEU A 52 -19.61 4.50 -5.27
CA LEU A 52 -19.20 5.33 -6.40
C LEU A 52 -20.43 5.66 -7.25
N LYS A 53 -20.63 6.95 -7.51
CA LYS A 53 -21.73 7.44 -8.36
C LYS A 53 -21.18 8.17 -9.57
N SER A 54 -21.85 8.01 -10.71
CA SER A 54 -21.67 8.91 -11.86
C SER A 54 -22.26 10.27 -11.51
N SER A 55 -21.54 11.36 -11.78
CA SER A 55 -22.10 12.70 -11.61
C SER A 55 -23.22 12.92 -12.62
N ALA A 56 -24.41 13.21 -12.13
CA ALA A 56 -25.54 13.60 -12.99
C ALA A 56 -25.46 15.08 -13.43
N LEU A 57 -24.80 15.91 -12.61
CA LEU A 57 -24.66 17.35 -12.82
C LEU A 57 -23.18 17.74 -12.95
N GLY A 58 -22.90 18.71 -13.80
CA GLY A 58 -21.56 19.25 -14.03
C GLY A 58 -20.74 18.48 -15.07
N ARG A 59 -19.41 18.71 -15.10
CA ARG A 59 -18.50 18.04 -16.03
C ARG A 59 -18.47 16.53 -15.77
N LYS A 60 -18.81 15.73 -16.76
CA LYS A 60 -18.73 14.27 -16.68
C LYS A 60 -17.29 13.82 -16.40
N SER A 61 -17.14 12.82 -15.52
CA SER A 61 -15.85 12.17 -15.30
C SER A 61 -15.42 11.41 -16.57
N TYR A 62 -14.13 11.42 -16.87
CA TYR A 62 -13.57 10.62 -17.98
C TYR A 62 -13.76 9.11 -17.76
N PHE A 63 -13.81 8.66 -16.51
CA PHE A 63 -13.96 7.26 -16.16
C PHE A 63 -15.28 7.03 -15.44
N SER A 64 -15.97 5.94 -15.79
CA SER A 64 -17.10 5.43 -15.00
C SER A 64 -16.63 4.99 -13.60
N PRO A 65 -17.52 4.75 -12.64
CA PRO A 65 -17.18 4.14 -11.36
C PRO A 65 -16.34 2.88 -11.50
N GLU A 66 -16.71 1.97 -12.38
CA GLU A 66 -16.02 0.72 -12.71
C GLU A 66 -14.65 1.01 -13.34
N GLY A 67 -14.61 1.95 -14.30
CA GLY A 67 -13.37 2.35 -14.97
C GLY A 67 -12.33 2.95 -14.03
N LYS A 68 -12.75 3.64 -12.97
CA LYS A 68 -11.83 4.13 -11.92
C LYS A 68 -11.17 2.98 -11.18
N ILE A 69 -11.92 1.93 -10.84
CA ILE A 69 -11.39 0.73 -10.18
C ILE A 69 -10.48 -0.02 -11.15
N ALA A 70 -10.91 -0.21 -12.39
CA ALA A 70 -10.13 -0.85 -13.44
C ALA A 70 -8.78 -0.15 -13.67
N LEU A 71 -8.76 1.19 -13.66
CA LEU A 71 -7.53 1.97 -13.77
C LEU A 71 -6.54 1.67 -12.62
N MET A 72 -7.03 1.43 -11.39
CA MET A 72 -6.16 1.05 -10.26
C MET A 72 -5.65 -0.39 -10.37
N VAL A 73 -6.46 -1.31 -10.87
CA VAL A 73 -6.02 -2.69 -11.21
C VAL A 73 -4.96 -2.63 -12.30
N LEU A 74 -5.20 -1.91 -13.38
CA LEU A 74 -4.25 -1.75 -14.48
C LEU A 74 -2.94 -1.10 -14.01
N LYS A 75 -3.02 -0.11 -13.12
CA LYS A 75 -1.87 0.53 -12.46
C LYS A 75 -1.02 -0.47 -11.68
N SER A 76 -1.64 -1.36 -10.95
CA SER A 76 -0.95 -2.40 -10.17
C SER A 76 -0.35 -3.48 -11.08
N TYR A 77 -1.08 -3.87 -12.13
CA TYR A 77 -0.66 -4.87 -13.11
C TYR A 77 0.56 -4.43 -13.92
N THR A 78 0.56 -3.17 -14.42
CA THR A 78 1.64 -2.67 -15.28
C THR A 78 2.86 -2.17 -14.51
N ASN A 79 2.72 -1.87 -13.23
CA ASN A 79 3.76 -1.23 -12.39
C ASN A 79 4.27 0.12 -12.97
N PHE A 80 3.56 0.74 -13.91
CA PHE A 80 3.93 2.01 -14.52
C PHE A 80 3.84 3.18 -13.54
N SER A 81 4.57 4.26 -13.79
CA SER A 81 4.31 5.56 -13.16
C SER A 81 2.96 6.11 -13.60
N ASP A 82 2.42 7.11 -12.89
CA ASP A 82 1.13 7.71 -13.26
C ASP A 82 1.21 8.36 -14.68
N ALA A 83 2.36 8.94 -15.03
CA ALA A 83 2.58 9.52 -16.36
C ALA A 83 2.65 8.44 -17.46
N GLN A 84 3.44 7.39 -17.25
CA GLN A 84 3.51 6.27 -18.19
C GLN A 84 2.16 5.58 -18.38
N LEU A 85 1.37 5.42 -17.30
CA LEU A 85 0.05 4.81 -17.39
C LEU A 85 -0.87 5.61 -18.33
N ILE A 86 -0.88 6.93 -18.21
CA ILE A 86 -1.68 7.81 -19.12
C ILE A 86 -1.15 7.77 -20.55
N GLU A 87 0.17 7.80 -20.74
CA GLU A 87 0.79 7.69 -22.05
C GLU A 87 0.40 6.38 -22.76
N HIS A 88 0.57 5.24 -22.06
CA HIS A 88 0.17 3.95 -22.61
C HIS A 88 -1.34 3.80 -22.78
N LEU A 89 -2.14 4.41 -21.90
CA LEU A 89 -3.60 4.40 -22.05
C LEU A 89 -4.04 5.11 -23.34
N ASN A 90 -3.39 6.21 -23.73
CA ASN A 90 -3.67 6.92 -24.98
C ASN A 90 -3.40 6.06 -26.23
N GLY A 91 -2.33 5.25 -26.21
CA GLY A 91 -1.90 4.48 -27.37
C GLY A 91 -2.34 3.01 -27.41
N ASN A 92 -2.89 2.47 -26.32
CA ASN A 92 -3.21 1.04 -26.24
C ASN A 92 -4.72 0.81 -26.09
N ILE A 93 -5.34 0.30 -27.15
CA ILE A 93 -6.78 0.04 -27.19
C ILE A 93 -7.23 -1.00 -26.14
N HIS A 94 -6.41 -2.01 -25.82
CA HIS A 94 -6.75 -2.98 -24.78
C HIS A 94 -6.75 -2.35 -23.39
N TYR A 95 -5.89 -1.36 -23.11
CA TYR A 95 -5.93 -0.59 -21.85
C TYR A 95 -7.17 0.29 -21.79
N GLN A 96 -7.58 0.89 -22.92
CA GLN A 96 -8.80 1.66 -23.00
C GLN A 96 -10.03 0.78 -22.76
N LEU A 97 -10.10 -0.39 -23.40
CA LEU A 97 -11.18 -1.37 -23.20
C LEU A 97 -11.21 -1.88 -21.75
N PHE A 98 -10.04 -2.12 -21.14
CA PHE A 98 -9.94 -2.51 -19.74
C PHE A 98 -10.54 -1.47 -18.79
N CYS A 99 -10.34 -0.19 -19.09
CA CYS A 99 -10.86 0.92 -18.28
C CYS A 99 -12.26 1.41 -18.74
N GLY A 100 -12.84 0.79 -19.78
CA GLY A 100 -14.15 1.18 -20.32
C GLY A 100 -14.17 2.59 -20.89
N VAL A 101 -13.08 3.05 -21.52
CA VAL A 101 -12.95 4.36 -22.15
C VAL A 101 -12.52 4.22 -23.60
N GLN A 102 -12.86 5.21 -24.41
CA GLN A 102 -12.29 5.41 -25.74
C GLN A 102 -11.70 6.82 -25.78
N ILE A 103 -10.43 6.92 -26.15
CA ILE A 103 -9.70 8.19 -26.19
C ILE A 103 -9.47 8.55 -27.64
N ASP A 104 -9.91 9.75 -28.02
CA ASP A 104 -9.65 10.31 -29.35
C ASP A 104 -8.13 10.52 -29.52
N PRO A 105 -7.50 9.93 -30.54
CA PRO A 105 -6.07 10.09 -30.80
C PRO A 105 -5.63 11.54 -31.00
N LEU A 106 -6.53 12.41 -31.52
CA LEU A 106 -6.25 13.83 -31.71
C LEU A 106 -6.39 14.66 -30.42
N HIS A 107 -7.10 14.13 -29.42
CA HIS A 107 -7.34 14.78 -28.13
C HIS A 107 -6.93 13.88 -26.95
N PRO A 108 -5.64 13.52 -26.82
CA PRO A 108 -5.17 12.57 -25.81
C PRO A 108 -5.28 13.14 -24.40
N LEU A 109 -5.33 12.26 -23.40
CA LEU A 109 -5.20 12.63 -21.99
C LEU A 109 -3.76 13.06 -21.71
N THR A 110 -3.56 14.30 -21.26
CA THR A 110 -2.23 14.87 -21.00
C THR A 110 -1.92 15.01 -19.50
N ASN A 111 -2.94 14.99 -18.64
CA ASN A 111 -2.79 15.26 -17.21
C ASN A 111 -2.65 13.98 -16.36
N PRO A 112 -1.45 13.58 -15.91
CA PRO A 112 -1.24 12.38 -15.11
C PRO A 112 -1.81 12.50 -13.69
N LYS A 113 -2.17 13.74 -13.23
CA LYS A 113 -2.79 13.94 -11.92
C LYS A 113 -4.15 13.28 -11.78
N ILE A 114 -4.81 12.96 -12.91
CA ILE A 114 -6.07 12.20 -12.94
C ILE A 114 -5.93 10.88 -12.17
N VAL A 115 -4.84 10.14 -12.39
CA VAL A 115 -4.58 8.85 -11.72
C VAL A 115 -4.49 9.03 -10.19
N SER A 116 -3.79 10.08 -9.75
CA SER A 116 -3.66 10.35 -8.32
C SER A 116 -4.95 10.87 -7.69
N ALA A 117 -5.78 11.62 -8.43
CA ALA A 117 -7.09 12.09 -7.98
C ALA A 117 -8.06 10.90 -7.80
N ILE A 118 -8.14 9.99 -8.78
CA ILE A 118 -8.92 8.75 -8.69
C ILE A 118 -8.45 7.91 -7.50
N ARG A 119 -7.14 7.76 -7.32
CA ARG A 119 -6.56 7.05 -6.17
C ARG A 119 -7.01 7.65 -4.84
N GLN A 120 -7.07 8.98 -4.72
CA GLN A 120 -7.55 9.64 -3.51
C GLN A 120 -9.05 9.43 -3.30
N GLU A 121 -9.86 9.57 -4.34
CA GLU A 121 -11.30 9.34 -4.29
C GLU A 121 -11.60 7.92 -3.79
N LEU A 122 -11.00 6.91 -4.41
CA LEU A 122 -11.18 5.51 -4.02
C LEU A 122 -10.66 5.23 -2.61
N ALA A 123 -9.54 5.83 -2.22
CA ALA A 123 -8.96 5.64 -0.88
C ALA A 123 -9.84 6.18 0.26
N HIS A 124 -10.66 7.18 -0.03
CA HIS A 124 -11.63 7.70 0.96
C HIS A 124 -12.84 6.79 1.16
N ARG A 125 -13.15 5.93 0.19
CA ARG A 125 -14.30 5.03 0.16
C ARG A 125 -13.92 3.56 0.38
N LEU A 126 -12.62 3.28 0.49
CA LEU A 126 -12.11 1.93 0.68
C LEU A 126 -12.47 1.41 2.06
N ASP A 127 -13.24 0.33 2.09
CA ASP A 127 -13.35 -0.58 3.21
C ASP A 127 -12.84 -1.95 2.76
N VAL A 128 -11.77 -2.43 3.41
CA VAL A 128 -11.02 -3.61 2.93
C VAL A 128 -11.85 -4.88 3.08
N GLU A 129 -12.52 -5.07 4.22
CA GLU A 129 -13.21 -6.32 4.54
C GLU A 129 -14.39 -6.59 3.59
N PRO A 130 -15.38 -5.69 3.40
CA PRO A 130 -16.49 -5.92 2.49
C PRO A 130 -16.05 -6.14 1.03
N LEU A 131 -15.02 -5.42 0.58
CA LEU A 131 -14.51 -5.58 -0.79
C LEU A 131 -13.82 -6.93 -0.99
N GLN A 132 -13.13 -7.43 0.04
CA GLN A 132 -12.55 -8.78 0.00
C GLN A 132 -13.61 -9.88 0.00
N LEU A 133 -14.73 -9.69 0.69
CA LEU A 133 -15.85 -10.63 0.66
C LEU A 133 -16.42 -10.75 -0.76
N ILE A 134 -16.63 -9.64 -1.45
CA ILE A 134 -17.09 -9.63 -2.86
C ILE A 134 -16.10 -10.38 -3.76
N LEU A 135 -14.80 -10.09 -3.62
CA LEU A 135 -13.77 -10.77 -4.40
C LEU A 135 -13.70 -12.27 -4.08
N ALA A 136 -13.79 -12.64 -2.82
CA ALA A 136 -13.76 -14.02 -2.38
C ALA A 136 -14.97 -14.81 -2.92
N GLU A 137 -16.16 -14.24 -2.86
CA GLU A 137 -17.39 -14.86 -3.40
C GLU A 137 -17.29 -15.07 -4.91
N HIS A 138 -16.77 -14.08 -5.64
CA HIS A 138 -16.54 -14.17 -7.08
C HIS A 138 -15.51 -15.25 -7.45
N TRP A 139 -14.44 -15.42 -6.64
CA TRP A 139 -13.37 -16.39 -6.92
C TRP A 139 -13.59 -17.77 -6.33
N LYS A 140 -14.41 -17.89 -5.29
CA LYS A 140 -14.69 -19.14 -4.55
C LYS A 140 -15.00 -20.36 -5.45
N PRO A 141 -15.76 -20.26 -6.57
CA PRO A 141 -16.02 -21.39 -7.44
C PRO A 141 -14.76 -22.02 -8.05
N TYR A 142 -13.64 -21.30 -8.08
CA TYR A 142 -12.38 -21.75 -8.69
C TYR A 142 -11.32 -22.14 -7.66
N LEU A 143 -11.62 -22.02 -6.36
CA LEU A 143 -10.70 -22.36 -5.28
C LEU A 143 -10.90 -23.79 -4.83
N GLU A 144 -9.79 -24.45 -4.54
CA GLU A 144 -9.71 -25.78 -3.93
C GLU A 144 -9.22 -25.64 -2.47
N ASN A 145 -9.31 -26.71 -1.67
CA ASN A 145 -8.77 -26.78 -0.31
C ASN A 145 -9.17 -25.63 0.64
N LEU A 146 -10.44 -25.20 0.57
CA LEU A 146 -10.98 -24.08 1.36
C LEU A 146 -10.84 -24.28 2.88
N HIS A 147 -10.58 -25.49 3.34
CA HIS A 147 -10.40 -25.83 4.76
C HIS A 147 -8.96 -25.66 5.28
N VAL A 148 -8.00 -25.27 4.40
CA VAL A 148 -6.60 -25.02 4.75
C VAL A 148 -6.36 -23.53 4.85
N CYS A 149 -5.87 -23.06 6.01
CA CYS A 149 -5.47 -21.68 6.24
C CYS A 149 -3.95 -21.59 6.30
N MET A 150 -3.38 -20.68 5.53
CA MET A 150 -1.98 -20.28 5.69
C MET A 150 -1.96 -18.82 6.19
N THR A 151 -1.11 -18.47 7.13
CA THR A 151 -0.97 -17.10 7.61
C THR A 151 0.46 -16.72 7.88
N ASP A 152 0.80 -15.50 7.49
CA ASP A 152 2.07 -14.86 7.77
C ASP A 152 1.97 -13.35 7.58
N ALA A 153 2.92 -12.59 8.16
CA ALA A 153 2.96 -11.15 8.02
C ALA A 153 4.18 -10.67 7.24
N THR A 154 3.96 -9.70 6.37
CA THR A 154 5.04 -9.02 5.66
C THR A 154 4.97 -7.51 5.86
N CYS A 155 6.05 -6.78 5.54
CA CYS A 155 6.03 -5.33 5.48
C CYS A 155 6.11 -4.88 4.02
N TYR A 156 5.16 -4.04 3.61
CA TYR A 156 5.22 -3.29 2.35
C TYR A 156 5.75 -1.90 2.64
N GLU A 157 6.95 -1.61 2.12
CA GLU A 157 7.65 -0.40 2.47
C GLU A 157 7.06 0.83 1.81
N SER A 158 6.87 1.89 2.60
CA SER A 158 6.59 3.22 2.07
C SER A 158 7.85 3.79 1.42
N HIS A 159 7.70 4.45 0.26
CA HIS A 159 8.80 5.16 -0.38
C HIS A 159 9.24 6.34 0.49
N LEU A 160 10.11 6.07 1.44
CA LEU A 160 10.67 7.02 2.40
C LEU A 160 12.18 7.05 2.25
N ARG A 161 12.76 8.26 2.24
CA ARG A 161 14.20 8.41 2.40
C ARG A 161 14.57 8.01 3.83
N PHE A 162 15.63 7.23 4.00
CA PHE A 162 16.04 6.75 5.33
C PHE A 162 16.06 7.90 6.35
N PRO A 163 15.28 7.81 7.44
CA PRO A 163 15.14 8.87 8.42
C PRO A 163 16.37 8.92 9.33
N THR A 164 17.00 10.09 9.43
CA THR A 164 17.98 10.40 10.46
C THR A 164 17.43 11.53 11.34
N ASP A 165 17.82 11.55 12.62
CA ASP A 165 17.31 12.58 13.56
C ASP A 165 17.63 13.99 13.07
N THR A 166 18.88 14.21 12.65
CA THR A 166 19.32 15.51 12.13
C THR A 166 18.51 15.97 10.93
N LYS A 167 18.12 15.04 10.05
CA LYS A 167 17.32 15.37 8.88
C LYS A 167 15.87 15.69 9.25
N LEU A 168 15.28 14.91 10.15
CA LEU A 168 13.91 15.13 10.64
C LEU A 168 13.78 16.50 11.33
N LEU A 169 14.73 16.82 12.20
CA LEU A 169 14.80 18.14 12.85
C LEU A 169 14.93 19.26 11.81
N TRP A 170 15.80 19.08 10.81
CA TRP A 170 16.00 20.06 9.75
C TRP A 170 14.74 20.27 8.88
N GLU A 171 14.02 19.21 8.54
CA GLU A 171 12.75 19.29 7.80
C GLU A 171 11.70 20.10 8.60
N GLY A 172 11.63 19.91 9.93
CA GLY A 172 10.79 20.70 10.82
C GLY A 172 11.18 22.18 10.82
N ILE A 173 12.48 22.47 10.96
CA ILE A 173 13.02 23.84 10.93
C ILE A 173 12.66 24.56 9.63
N VAL A 174 12.87 23.91 8.48
CA VAL A 174 12.56 24.49 7.16
C VAL A 174 11.07 24.82 7.04
N TRP A 175 10.22 23.92 7.52
CA TRP A 175 8.78 24.12 7.48
C TRP A 175 8.35 25.27 8.39
N LEU A 176 8.79 25.30 9.64
CA LEU A 176 8.46 26.36 10.60
C LEU A 176 8.97 27.73 10.13
N HIS A 177 10.22 27.83 9.67
CA HIS A 177 10.79 29.06 9.18
C HIS A 177 10.02 29.62 7.97
N ARG A 178 9.62 28.76 7.03
CA ARG A 178 8.81 29.16 5.87
C ARG A 178 7.47 29.74 6.32
N HIS A 179 6.81 29.09 7.27
CA HIS A 179 5.53 29.56 7.78
C HIS A 179 5.66 30.82 8.63
N LEU A 180 6.71 30.95 9.42
CA LEU A 180 7.02 32.18 10.15
C LEU A 180 7.17 33.37 9.18
N CYS A 181 7.95 33.19 8.11
CA CYS A 181 8.10 34.22 7.08
C CYS A 181 6.76 34.58 6.43
N LYS A 182 5.95 33.57 6.06
CA LYS A 182 4.64 33.77 5.45
C LYS A 182 3.67 34.52 6.38
N HIS A 183 3.58 34.10 7.65
CA HIS A 183 2.69 34.75 8.61
C HIS A 183 3.10 36.20 8.91
N CYS A 184 4.41 36.46 9.08
CA CYS A 184 4.90 37.83 9.26
C CYS A 184 4.57 38.72 8.04
N GLN A 185 4.71 38.17 6.82
CA GLN A 185 4.35 38.88 5.59
C GLN A 185 2.85 39.19 5.52
N THR A 186 2.01 38.18 5.81
CA THR A 186 0.54 38.36 5.82
C THR A 186 0.08 39.40 6.88
N LEU A 187 0.76 39.46 8.01
CA LEU A 187 0.44 40.39 9.12
C LEU A 187 1.11 41.74 8.98
N HIS A 188 1.96 41.94 7.97
CA HIS A 188 2.78 43.15 7.78
C HIS A 188 3.63 43.54 9.00
N ILE A 189 4.24 42.50 9.66
CA ILE A 189 5.11 42.67 10.82
C ILE A 189 6.54 42.29 10.54
N GLN A 190 7.48 42.87 11.29
CA GLN A 190 8.89 42.52 11.21
C GLN A 190 9.14 41.06 11.68
N ARG A 191 9.97 40.33 10.95
CA ARG A 191 10.33 38.96 11.34
C ARG A 191 11.18 38.94 12.59
N PRO A 192 10.87 38.10 13.59
CA PRO A 192 11.70 37.95 14.78
C PRO A 192 13.07 37.40 14.43
N ARG A 193 14.10 37.91 15.08
CA ARG A 193 15.51 37.46 14.85
C ARG A 193 15.72 36.04 15.28
N ASN A 194 16.35 35.24 14.40
CA ASN A 194 16.76 33.86 14.68
C ASN A 194 18.05 33.51 13.88
N LYS A 195 18.69 32.39 14.25
CA LYS A 195 19.93 31.93 13.65
C LYS A 195 19.71 30.96 12.46
N TYR A 196 18.60 31.08 11.73
CA TYR A 196 18.25 30.15 10.65
C TYR A 196 19.35 30.04 9.58
N LEU A 197 19.88 31.15 9.10
CA LEU A 197 20.90 31.15 8.04
C LEU A 197 22.20 30.47 8.47
N ASP A 198 22.65 30.71 9.70
CA ASP A 198 23.90 30.13 10.23
C ASP A 198 23.74 28.63 10.46
N VAL A 199 22.61 28.19 11.03
CA VAL A 199 22.34 26.76 11.23
C VAL A 199 22.13 26.07 9.90
N ARG A 200 21.51 26.73 8.90
CA ARG A 200 21.39 26.21 7.54
C ARG A 200 22.74 25.94 6.91
N ARG A 201 23.69 26.90 6.96
CA ARG A 201 25.04 26.71 6.45
C ARG A 201 25.74 25.54 7.14
N ALA A 202 25.69 25.49 8.47
CA ALA A 202 26.27 24.40 9.26
C ALA A 202 25.67 23.02 8.93
N TYR A 203 24.33 22.94 8.80
CA TYR A 203 23.65 21.71 8.42
C TYR A 203 24.00 21.25 7.01
N LEU A 204 24.05 22.17 6.04
CA LEU A 204 24.41 21.84 4.66
C LEU A 204 25.87 21.32 4.57
N ALA A 205 26.81 21.95 5.29
CA ALA A 205 28.18 21.47 5.39
C ALA A 205 28.24 20.06 5.99
N TYR A 206 27.54 19.83 7.12
CA TYR A 206 27.43 18.51 7.75
C TYR A 206 26.80 17.46 6.84
N SER A 207 25.76 17.82 6.08
CA SER A 207 25.04 16.89 5.21
C SER A 207 25.88 16.35 4.04
N LYS A 208 26.90 17.11 3.59
CA LYS A 208 27.84 16.75 2.53
C LYS A 208 28.96 15.81 3.01
N LEU A 209 29.16 15.66 4.31
CA LEU A 209 30.22 14.80 4.84
C LEU A 209 29.96 13.33 4.50
N ARG A 210 30.93 12.67 3.88
CA ARG A 210 30.89 11.24 3.56
C ARG A 210 30.99 10.38 4.84
N LYS A 211 31.90 10.73 5.76
CA LYS A 211 32.03 10.11 7.10
C LYS A 211 31.69 11.15 8.16
N ARG A 212 30.79 10.79 9.06
CA ARG A 212 30.29 11.69 10.13
C ARG A 212 30.79 11.20 11.47
N LYS A 213 31.58 12.02 12.18
CA LYS A 213 32.04 11.73 13.55
C LYS A 213 30.88 11.93 14.53
N LYS A 214 30.83 11.13 15.60
CA LYS A 214 29.80 11.24 16.64
C LYS A 214 29.75 12.64 17.27
N SER A 215 30.91 13.27 17.52
CA SER A 215 31.03 14.64 18.04
C SER A 215 30.37 15.68 17.13
N GLN A 216 30.66 15.59 15.82
CA GLN A 216 30.03 16.49 14.81
C GLN A 216 28.53 16.32 14.76
N THR A 217 28.05 15.07 14.77
CA THR A 217 26.61 14.77 14.80
C THR A 217 25.96 15.35 16.06
N ARG A 218 26.60 15.19 17.23
CA ARG A 218 26.08 15.74 18.50
C ARG A 218 26.04 17.26 18.48
N MET A 219 27.08 17.91 17.95
CA MET A 219 27.15 19.37 17.85
C MET A 219 26.04 19.92 16.95
N ILE A 220 25.86 19.36 15.74
CA ILE A 220 24.83 19.84 14.83
C ILE A 220 23.42 19.55 15.37
N THR A 221 23.19 18.39 16.00
CA THR A 221 21.90 18.05 16.63
C THR A 221 21.52 19.07 17.69
N ARG A 222 22.46 19.49 18.55
CA ARG A 222 22.24 20.53 19.58
C ARG A 222 21.78 21.83 18.93
N ARG A 223 22.47 22.29 17.87
CA ARG A 223 22.11 23.53 17.13
C ARG A 223 20.74 23.45 16.48
N LEU A 224 20.39 22.28 15.92
CA LEU A 224 19.09 22.03 15.31
C LEU A 224 17.95 22.05 16.36
N LEU A 225 18.16 21.39 17.52
CA LEU A 225 17.18 21.39 18.61
C LEU A 225 16.90 22.80 19.14
N GLN A 226 17.95 23.58 19.39
CA GLN A 226 17.83 24.96 19.86
C GLN A 226 17.08 25.87 18.85
N LEU A 227 17.39 25.72 17.55
CA LEU A 227 16.68 26.51 16.54
C LEU A 227 15.25 26.06 16.35
N LEU A 228 14.97 24.73 16.39
CA LEU A 228 13.63 24.18 16.27
C LEU A 228 12.72 24.69 17.39
N GLU A 229 13.21 24.64 18.62
CA GLU A 229 12.52 25.17 19.81
C GLU A 229 12.22 26.65 19.65
N LYS A 230 13.23 27.47 19.33
CA LYS A 230 13.07 28.90 19.13
C LYS A 230 12.02 29.25 18.05
N LEU A 231 11.99 28.50 16.95
CA LEU A 231 11.00 28.72 15.88
C LEU A 231 9.58 28.33 16.30
N LEU A 232 9.43 27.29 17.12
CA LEU A 232 8.14 26.91 17.71
C LEU A 232 7.64 28.01 18.64
N ASP A 233 8.46 28.49 19.58
CA ASP A 233 8.12 29.56 20.51
C ASP A 233 7.72 30.85 19.75
N GLN A 234 8.48 31.22 18.72
CA GLN A 234 8.18 32.39 17.88
C GLN A 234 6.83 32.27 17.16
N LEU A 235 6.49 31.07 16.65
CA LEU A 235 5.20 30.83 16.01
C LEU A 235 4.05 30.76 17.00
N GLU A 236 4.24 30.15 18.18
CA GLU A 236 3.23 30.10 19.23
C GLU A 236 2.87 31.50 19.75
N LEU A 237 3.90 32.33 19.99
CA LEU A 237 3.69 33.72 20.36
C LEU A 237 2.94 34.48 19.26
N LEU A 238 3.28 34.28 18.01
CA LEU A 238 2.62 34.91 16.88
C LEU A 238 1.17 34.43 16.73
N HIS A 239 0.90 33.15 16.90
CA HIS A 239 -0.47 32.60 16.85
C HIS A 239 -1.35 33.13 18.00
N SER A 240 -0.79 33.25 19.21
CA SER A 240 -1.51 33.78 20.35
C SER A 240 -1.81 35.31 20.20
N SER A 241 -0.80 36.09 19.79
CA SER A 241 -0.90 37.53 19.63
C SER A 241 -1.84 37.98 18.50
N TYR A 242 -1.93 37.16 17.42
CA TYR A 242 -2.70 37.47 16.21
C TYR A 242 -3.80 36.47 15.90
N ARG A 243 -4.38 35.83 16.93
CA ARG A 243 -5.40 34.79 16.82
C ARG A 243 -6.56 35.14 15.88
N ASN A 244 -7.01 36.41 15.95
CA ASN A 244 -8.15 36.91 15.15
C ASN A 244 -7.78 37.28 13.70
N ARG A 245 -6.49 37.34 13.36
CA ARG A 245 -6.00 37.69 12.02
C ARG A 245 -5.40 36.51 11.24
N LEU A 246 -5.16 35.39 11.91
CA LEU A 246 -4.57 34.18 11.31
C LEU A 246 -5.54 33.03 11.38
N THR A 247 -6.01 32.58 10.22
CA THR A 247 -6.76 31.34 10.11
C THR A 247 -5.80 30.20 9.81
N LEU A 248 -5.64 29.30 10.77
CA LEU A 248 -4.76 28.12 10.64
C LEU A 248 -5.58 26.93 10.17
N SER A 249 -5.22 26.34 9.01
CA SER A 249 -5.87 25.14 8.51
C SER A 249 -5.60 23.94 9.43
N SER A 250 -6.49 22.94 9.42
CA SER A 250 -6.35 21.71 10.19
C SER A 250 -5.04 20.94 9.84
N ASP A 251 -4.63 20.98 8.58
CA ASP A 251 -3.37 20.40 8.12
C ASP A 251 -2.15 21.11 8.70
N TYR A 252 -2.20 22.43 8.80
CA TYR A 252 -1.16 23.22 9.45
C TYR A 252 -1.04 22.85 10.93
N GLN A 253 -2.15 22.87 11.66
CA GLN A 253 -2.20 22.57 13.10
C GLN A 253 -1.68 21.16 13.40
N ARG A 254 -2.13 20.18 12.62
CA ARG A 254 -1.65 18.81 12.71
C ARG A 254 -0.14 18.73 12.51
N ARG A 255 0.41 19.36 11.47
CA ARG A 255 1.84 19.32 11.16
C ARG A 255 2.65 20.05 12.22
N PHE A 256 2.15 21.16 12.74
CA PHE A 256 2.76 21.90 13.83
C PHE A 256 2.88 21.01 15.09
N SER A 257 1.82 20.35 15.51
CA SER A 257 1.81 19.40 16.63
C SER A 257 2.77 18.23 16.42
N VAL A 258 2.86 17.70 15.19
CA VAL A 258 3.85 16.65 14.86
C VAL A 258 5.28 17.16 15.05
N ILE A 259 5.58 18.40 14.68
CA ILE A 259 6.92 18.98 14.85
C ILE A 259 7.24 19.23 16.33
N GLN A 260 6.25 19.65 17.15
CA GLN A 260 6.41 19.73 18.60
C GLN A 260 6.80 18.36 19.19
N THR A 261 6.09 17.31 18.79
CA THR A 261 6.43 15.93 19.20
C THR A 261 7.84 15.51 18.74
N VAL A 262 8.25 15.91 17.53
CA VAL A 262 9.61 15.64 17.01
C VAL A 262 10.67 16.36 17.84
N LEU A 263 10.42 17.61 18.30
CA LEU A 263 11.33 18.32 19.20
C LEU A 263 11.47 17.58 20.52
N GLU A 264 10.37 17.20 21.14
CA GLU A 264 10.37 16.48 22.42
C GLU A 264 11.11 15.14 22.32
N GLN A 265 10.79 14.34 21.28
CA GLN A 265 11.48 13.10 21.00
C GLN A 265 12.97 13.32 20.73
N GLY A 266 13.32 14.36 20.00
CA GLY A 266 14.70 14.74 19.71
C GLY A 266 15.49 15.13 20.96
N LYS A 267 14.89 15.88 21.88
CA LYS A 267 15.48 16.23 23.18
C LYS A 267 15.74 14.97 24.02
N ASN A 268 14.77 14.06 24.10
CA ASN A 268 14.90 12.81 24.84
C ASN A 268 16.00 11.92 24.25
N LEU A 269 16.07 11.76 22.94
CA LEU A 269 17.14 11.00 22.26
C LEU A 269 18.52 11.63 22.47
N PHE A 270 18.62 12.96 22.42
CA PHE A 270 19.86 13.70 22.68
C PHE A 270 20.37 13.51 24.10
N ALA A 271 19.44 13.39 25.07
CA ALA A 271 19.72 13.05 26.47
C ALA A 271 19.98 11.55 26.73
N GLY A 272 19.98 10.71 25.67
CA GLY A 272 20.20 9.26 25.82
C GLY A 272 18.98 8.46 26.29
N LYS A 273 17.79 9.08 26.38
CA LYS A 273 16.57 8.41 26.81
C LYS A 273 15.95 7.60 25.67
N LYS A 274 15.33 6.46 25.99
CA LYS A 274 14.55 5.68 25.03
C LYS A 274 13.25 6.39 24.69
N VAL A 275 12.87 6.40 23.40
CA VAL A 275 11.64 7.00 22.92
C VAL A 275 10.75 5.95 22.30
N SER A 276 9.53 5.82 22.83
CA SER A 276 8.48 4.98 22.23
C SER A 276 7.76 5.72 21.10
N ASN A 277 7.14 4.99 20.19
CA ASN A 277 6.35 5.56 19.09
C ASN A 277 7.08 6.63 18.27
N ARG A 278 8.38 6.45 18.00
CA ARG A 278 9.25 7.40 17.35
C ARG A 278 8.70 7.82 15.96
N ILE A 279 8.55 9.12 15.75
CA ILE A 279 8.20 9.69 14.45
C ILE A 279 9.42 9.59 13.53
N VAL A 280 9.19 9.14 12.30
CA VAL A 280 10.24 8.97 11.28
C VAL A 280 10.05 9.86 10.05
N SER A 281 8.88 10.49 9.94
CA SER A 281 8.56 11.45 8.87
C SER A 281 7.52 12.46 9.36
N ILE A 282 7.73 13.73 9.08
CA ILE A 282 6.76 14.78 9.39
C ILE A 282 5.54 14.67 8.46
N ASP A 283 5.77 14.40 7.18
CA ASP A 283 4.69 14.24 6.20
C ASP A 283 3.85 12.98 6.43
N ARG A 284 4.53 11.87 6.76
CA ARG A 284 3.91 10.57 7.03
C ARG A 284 4.03 10.23 8.51
N HIS A 285 3.48 11.11 9.34
CA HIS A 285 3.55 11.03 10.80
C HIS A 285 2.94 9.75 11.40
N TYR A 286 2.18 8.97 10.63
CA TYR A 286 1.62 7.69 11.01
C TYR A 286 2.63 6.52 10.93
N LEU A 287 3.74 6.68 10.20
CA LEU A 287 4.77 5.66 10.07
C LEU A 287 5.58 5.51 11.37
N ARG A 288 5.89 4.27 11.69
CA ARG A 288 6.77 3.93 12.81
C ARG A 288 7.85 2.95 12.34
N PRO A 289 9.01 2.91 13.01
CA PRO A 289 10.01 1.88 12.74
C PRO A 289 9.43 0.51 13.09
N ILE A 290 9.52 -0.43 12.16
CA ILE A 290 9.16 -1.84 12.33
C ILE A 290 10.48 -2.61 12.40
N ILE A 291 10.81 -3.11 13.60
CA ILE A 291 12.03 -3.89 13.82
C ILE A 291 11.77 -5.31 13.28
N ARG A 292 12.64 -5.77 12.40
CA ARG A 292 12.63 -7.14 11.88
C ARG A 292 14.00 -7.74 12.12
N GLY A 293 14.05 -8.93 12.69
CA GLY A 293 15.29 -9.64 13.01
C GLY A 293 16.07 -10.18 11.78
N LYS A 294 16.04 -9.44 10.64
CA LYS A 294 16.76 -9.81 9.41
C LYS A 294 18.17 -9.22 9.44
N GLU A 295 19.16 -10.01 9.04
CA GLU A 295 20.58 -9.62 8.99
C GLU A 295 20.82 -8.42 8.07
N THR A 296 20.17 -8.38 6.90
CA THR A 296 20.40 -7.34 5.88
C THR A 296 19.68 -6.03 6.18
N LYS A 297 18.57 -6.06 6.93
CA LYS A 297 17.75 -4.88 7.20
C LYS A 297 17.01 -5.00 8.53
N SER A 298 17.58 -4.37 9.55
CA SER A 298 17.04 -4.44 10.91
C SER A 298 15.74 -3.65 11.12
N VAL A 299 15.46 -2.63 10.31
CA VAL A 299 14.30 -1.75 10.45
C VAL A 299 13.66 -1.47 9.09
N GLU A 300 12.35 -1.63 9.02
CA GLU A 300 11.52 -1.32 7.85
C GLU A 300 10.53 -0.18 8.20
N PHE A 301 10.16 0.62 7.19
CA PHE A 301 9.23 1.75 7.33
C PHE A 301 8.10 1.59 6.32
N GLY A 302 6.92 1.24 6.78
CA GLY A 302 5.78 0.97 5.91
C GLY A 302 4.61 0.36 6.67
N ALA A 303 3.75 -0.34 5.94
CA ALA A 303 2.64 -1.09 6.50
C ALA A 303 3.06 -2.54 6.79
N LYS A 304 2.96 -2.99 8.04
CA LYS A 304 2.98 -4.40 8.39
C LYS A 304 1.59 -4.96 8.11
N VAL A 305 1.53 -5.96 7.24
CA VAL A 305 0.27 -6.58 6.81
C VAL A 305 0.31 -8.04 7.20
N ASN A 306 -0.69 -8.47 7.95
CA ASN A 306 -0.95 -9.87 8.21
C ASN A 306 -1.89 -10.39 7.14
N ASN A 307 -1.47 -11.42 6.41
CA ASN A 307 -2.25 -12.02 5.34
C ASN A 307 -2.67 -13.45 5.72
N ILE A 308 -3.86 -13.82 5.28
CA ILE A 308 -4.21 -15.23 5.13
C ILE A 308 -4.12 -15.61 3.65
N GLN A 309 -3.86 -16.89 3.39
CA GLN A 309 -3.85 -17.41 2.03
C GLN A 309 -4.70 -18.67 1.96
N ILE A 310 -5.60 -18.71 0.99
CA ILE A 310 -6.53 -19.80 0.69
C ILE A 310 -6.21 -20.28 -0.72
N ASP A 311 -5.73 -21.49 -0.84
CA ASP A 311 -5.36 -22.08 -2.14
C ASP A 311 -4.50 -21.15 -3.04
N GLY A 312 -3.51 -20.48 -2.44
CA GLY A 312 -2.60 -19.56 -3.14
C GLY A 312 -3.13 -18.13 -3.33
N ILE A 313 -4.36 -17.83 -2.93
CA ILE A 313 -4.98 -16.51 -3.02
C ILE A 313 -4.90 -15.81 -1.66
N SER A 314 -4.26 -14.63 -1.63
CA SER A 314 -3.96 -13.90 -0.41
C SER A 314 -5.05 -12.90 -0.06
N PHE A 315 -5.46 -12.84 1.21
CA PHE A 315 -6.40 -11.85 1.73
C PHE A 315 -5.78 -11.13 2.93
N ILE A 316 -6.10 -9.85 3.07
CA ILE A 316 -5.60 -8.99 4.13
C ILE A 316 -6.41 -9.23 5.38
N GLU A 317 -5.78 -9.74 6.45
CA GLU A 317 -6.40 -9.86 7.74
C GLU A 317 -6.22 -8.59 8.57
N HIS A 318 -4.99 -8.02 8.57
CA HIS A 318 -4.72 -6.83 9.36
C HIS A 318 -3.66 -5.94 8.69
N ILE A 319 -3.86 -4.62 8.72
CA ILE A 319 -2.89 -3.62 8.27
C ILE A 319 -2.57 -2.66 9.41
N SER A 320 -1.29 -2.52 9.73
CA SER A 320 -0.82 -1.54 10.70
C SER A 320 0.45 -0.85 10.24
N PHE A 321 0.54 0.45 10.49
CA PHE A 321 1.75 1.25 10.30
C PHE A 321 2.62 1.31 11.55
N LYS A 322 2.25 0.53 12.55
CA LYS A 322 3.01 0.27 13.78
C LYS A 322 3.31 -1.23 13.85
N ALA A 323 4.41 -1.58 14.52
CA ALA A 323 4.68 -2.97 14.81
C ALA A 323 3.55 -3.58 15.68
N PHE A 324 3.15 -4.80 15.37
CA PHE A 324 2.22 -5.60 16.17
C PHE A 324 2.73 -7.03 16.27
N ASN A 325 2.30 -7.73 17.30
CA ASN A 325 2.58 -9.15 17.45
C ASN A 325 1.57 -9.95 16.60
N GLU A 326 2.03 -10.58 15.54
CA GLU A 326 1.21 -11.42 14.67
C GLU A 326 0.72 -12.69 15.37
N GLY A 327 1.46 -13.21 16.34
CA GLY A 327 1.07 -14.41 17.08
C GLY A 327 -0.25 -14.29 17.85
N VAL A 328 -0.76 -13.09 18.13
CA VAL A 328 -2.07 -12.88 18.78
C VAL A 328 -3.22 -12.85 17.76
N ARG A 329 -2.92 -12.77 16.45
CA ARG A 329 -3.91 -12.62 15.37
C ARG A 329 -4.48 -13.93 14.83
N LEU A 330 -4.03 -15.10 15.34
CA LEU A 330 -4.39 -16.39 14.77
C LEU A 330 -5.90 -16.64 14.71
N LYS A 331 -6.61 -16.27 15.74
CA LYS A 331 -8.09 -16.45 15.81
C LYS A 331 -8.78 -15.62 14.75
N ASP A 332 -8.33 -14.37 14.57
CA ASP A 332 -8.87 -13.46 13.58
C ASP A 332 -8.60 -13.96 12.15
N CYS A 333 -7.41 -14.55 11.91
CA CYS A 333 -7.08 -15.20 10.62
C CYS A 333 -8.06 -16.33 10.30
N ILE A 334 -8.34 -17.21 11.27
CA ILE A 334 -9.26 -18.33 11.08
C ILE A 334 -10.68 -17.82 10.87
N HIS A 335 -11.10 -16.81 11.64
CA HIS A 335 -12.41 -16.19 11.52
C HIS A 335 -12.62 -15.56 10.13
N LEU A 336 -11.66 -14.76 9.67
CA LEU A 336 -11.71 -14.15 8.34
C LEU A 336 -11.83 -15.22 7.24
N GLN A 337 -11.03 -16.31 7.30
CA GLN A 337 -11.13 -17.35 6.31
C GLN A 337 -12.52 -17.99 6.29
N GLN A 338 -13.10 -18.25 7.45
CA GLN A 338 -14.43 -18.82 7.55
C GLN A 338 -15.51 -17.86 7.02
N GLN A 339 -15.35 -16.55 7.22
CA GLN A 339 -16.23 -15.54 6.61
C GLN A 339 -16.10 -15.54 5.07
N LEU A 340 -14.87 -15.54 4.54
CA LEU A 340 -14.61 -15.49 3.10
C LEU A 340 -15.08 -16.75 2.35
N THR A 341 -15.02 -17.91 3.00
CA THR A 341 -15.28 -19.19 2.34
C THR A 341 -16.59 -19.86 2.73
N GLY A 342 -17.12 -19.55 3.91
CA GLY A 342 -18.21 -20.29 4.54
C GLY A 342 -17.80 -21.70 5.01
N VAL A 343 -16.49 -22.03 4.98
CA VAL A 343 -15.97 -23.36 5.29
C VAL A 343 -15.14 -23.35 6.55
N ARG A 344 -15.35 -24.34 7.42
CA ARG A 344 -14.60 -24.48 8.67
C ARG A 344 -13.13 -24.86 8.38
N VAL A 345 -12.19 -24.15 9.01
CA VAL A 345 -10.76 -24.46 8.92
C VAL A 345 -10.45 -25.75 9.65
N LYS A 346 -9.76 -26.68 8.96
CA LYS A 346 -9.33 -27.98 9.48
C LYS A 346 -7.80 -28.07 9.61
N ALA A 347 -7.07 -27.30 8.80
CA ALA A 347 -5.61 -27.29 8.82
C ALA A 347 -5.06 -25.85 8.76
N LEU A 348 -3.97 -25.59 9.47
CA LEU A 348 -3.34 -24.28 9.59
C LEU A 348 -1.84 -24.38 9.38
N ALA A 349 -1.30 -23.59 8.45
CA ALA A 349 0.11 -23.35 8.29
C ALA A 349 0.48 -21.94 8.72
N ALA A 350 1.30 -21.82 9.76
CA ALA A 350 1.75 -20.54 10.30
C ALA A 350 3.18 -20.65 10.85
N ASP A 351 3.87 -19.52 10.97
CA ASP A 351 5.22 -19.46 11.52
C ASP A 351 5.25 -19.75 13.03
N SER A 352 6.43 -20.03 13.55
CA SER A 352 6.69 -20.34 14.95
C SER A 352 6.20 -19.27 15.93
N ILE A 353 6.14 -18.00 15.53
CA ILE A 353 5.61 -16.90 16.33
C ILE A 353 4.14 -17.09 16.71
N TYR A 354 3.37 -17.80 15.86
CA TYR A 354 1.98 -18.14 16.16
C TYR A 354 1.82 -19.33 17.11
N ALA A 355 2.91 -20.10 17.36
CA ALA A 355 2.86 -21.34 18.11
C ALA A 355 2.87 -21.14 19.65
N ASN A 356 2.24 -20.05 20.14
CA ASN A 356 2.08 -19.80 21.58
C ASN A 356 1.05 -20.75 22.23
N ASN A 357 1.05 -20.83 23.54
CA ASN A 357 0.22 -21.80 24.28
C ASN A 357 -1.30 -21.54 24.10
N ALA A 358 -1.72 -20.27 23.98
CA ALA A 358 -3.12 -19.91 23.79
C ALA A 358 -3.61 -20.40 22.41
N ASN A 359 -2.83 -20.19 21.35
CA ASN A 359 -3.15 -20.65 20.01
C ASN A 359 -3.13 -22.18 19.90
N ARG A 360 -2.21 -22.86 20.58
CA ARG A 360 -2.16 -24.33 20.65
C ARG A 360 -3.44 -24.89 21.29
N LYS A 361 -3.83 -24.33 22.46
CA LYS A 361 -5.09 -24.72 23.14
C LYS A 361 -6.30 -24.49 22.24
N PHE A 362 -6.34 -23.35 21.54
CA PHE A 362 -7.40 -23.04 20.61
C PHE A 362 -7.49 -24.06 19.47
N CYS A 363 -6.36 -24.32 18.77
CA CYS A 363 -6.35 -25.30 17.68
C CYS A 363 -6.72 -26.71 18.12
N THR A 364 -6.27 -27.15 19.31
CA THR A 364 -6.66 -28.43 19.89
C THR A 364 -8.17 -28.48 20.18
N LYS A 365 -8.73 -27.44 20.79
CA LYS A 365 -10.15 -27.35 21.11
C LYS A 365 -11.05 -27.47 19.85
N TYR A 366 -10.59 -26.88 18.75
CA TYR A 366 -11.37 -26.87 17.49
C TYR A 366 -10.92 -27.91 16.48
N HIS A 367 -10.08 -28.88 16.89
CA HIS A 367 -9.55 -29.97 16.05
C HIS A 367 -8.86 -29.48 14.77
N ILE A 368 -8.10 -28.38 14.88
CA ILE A 368 -7.34 -27.83 13.76
C ILE A 368 -5.92 -28.40 13.79
N SER A 369 -5.55 -29.11 12.73
CA SER A 369 -4.19 -29.61 12.51
C SER A 369 -3.25 -28.43 12.19
N THR A 370 -2.04 -28.39 12.77
CA THR A 370 -1.15 -27.25 12.63
C THR A 370 0.25 -27.62 12.17
N SER A 371 0.94 -26.68 11.53
CA SER A 371 2.39 -26.75 11.23
C SER A 371 3.28 -26.62 12.48
N PHE A 372 2.71 -26.42 13.66
CA PHE A 372 3.48 -26.15 14.90
C PHE A 372 4.24 -27.36 15.38
N ASN A 373 5.51 -27.17 15.70
CA ASN A 373 6.32 -28.21 16.35
C ASN A 373 5.66 -28.65 17.66
N ARG A 374 5.60 -29.96 17.87
CA ARG A 374 5.03 -30.53 19.08
C ARG A 374 5.85 -30.15 20.32
N LYS A 375 5.18 -29.97 21.44
CA LYS A 375 5.78 -29.89 22.77
C LYS A 375 5.45 -31.18 23.53
N GLY A 376 6.47 -31.78 24.18
CA GLY A 376 6.32 -32.98 24.98
C GLY A 376 6.46 -34.31 24.22
N ARG A 377 6.14 -35.42 24.92
CA ARG A 377 6.34 -36.80 24.44
C ARG A 377 5.56 -37.11 23.14
N ALA A 378 6.15 -37.87 22.25
CA ALA A 378 5.53 -38.30 21.00
C ALA A 378 4.31 -39.20 21.25
N ALA A 379 3.21 -38.99 20.51
CA ALA A 379 2.05 -39.87 20.50
C ALA A 379 2.19 -40.95 19.42
N LYS A 380 1.38 -41.97 19.44
CA LYS A 380 1.39 -43.06 18.46
C LYS A 380 1.25 -42.60 17.02
N ASP A 381 0.46 -41.53 16.78
CA ASP A 381 0.20 -40.91 15.48
C ASP A 381 1.25 -39.86 15.03
N GLU A 382 2.35 -39.71 15.78
CA GLU A 382 3.37 -38.68 15.50
C GLU A 382 4.01 -38.79 14.11
N PRO A 383 4.25 -39.99 13.51
CA PRO A 383 4.77 -40.08 12.15
C PRO A 383 3.86 -39.41 11.11
N LEU A 384 2.56 -39.67 11.15
CA LEU A 384 1.57 -39.04 10.24
C LEU A 384 1.47 -37.54 10.46
N ARG A 385 1.46 -37.11 11.72
CA ARG A 385 1.45 -35.67 12.06
C ARG A 385 2.74 -34.96 11.61
N LYS A 386 3.87 -35.62 11.62
CA LYS A 386 5.14 -35.09 11.12
C LYS A 386 5.08 -34.82 9.62
N ILE A 387 4.52 -35.77 8.86
CA ILE A 387 4.32 -35.62 7.40
C ILE A 387 3.42 -34.40 7.15
N LEU A 388 2.25 -34.32 7.78
CA LEU A 388 1.34 -33.19 7.60
C LEU A 388 1.98 -31.84 7.97
N ARG A 389 2.74 -31.77 9.08
CA ARG A 389 3.47 -30.56 9.45
C ARG A 389 4.49 -30.15 8.39
N SER A 390 5.23 -31.11 7.85
CA SER A 390 6.21 -30.87 6.80
C SER A 390 5.55 -30.31 5.54
N GLU A 391 4.43 -30.90 5.12
CA GLU A 391 3.65 -30.42 3.97
C GLU A 391 3.12 -29.02 4.19
N LEU A 392 2.46 -28.74 5.33
CA LEU A 392 1.93 -27.42 5.67
C LEU A 392 3.06 -26.36 5.71
N SER A 393 4.23 -26.70 6.27
CA SER A 393 5.36 -25.79 6.33
C SER A 393 5.95 -25.51 4.95
N ARG A 394 6.05 -26.52 4.08
CA ARG A 394 6.53 -26.41 2.70
C ARG A 394 5.57 -25.52 1.88
N GLU A 395 4.27 -25.80 1.96
CA GLU A 395 3.25 -25.01 1.25
C GLU A 395 3.27 -23.54 1.68
N ARG A 396 3.41 -23.26 2.98
CA ARG A 396 3.55 -21.89 3.47
C ARG A 396 4.79 -21.19 2.89
N ALA A 397 5.93 -21.84 2.95
CA ALA A 397 7.19 -21.27 2.48
C ALA A 397 7.18 -21.02 0.96
N THR A 398 6.61 -21.94 0.18
CA THR A 398 6.60 -21.81 -1.28
C THR A 398 5.51 -20.89 -1.78
N ARG A 399 4.27 -21.05 -1.32
CA ARG A 399 3.13 -20.31 -1.85
C ARG A 399 2.96 -18.95 -1.18
N LEU A 400 2.93 -18.88 0.16
CA LEU A 400 2.65 -17.63 0.85
C LEU A 400 3.85 -16.68 0.83
N GLU A 401 5.04 -17.15 1.20
CA GLU A 401 6.25 -16.32 1.12
C GLU A 401 6.62 -15.98 -0.31
N GLY A 402 6.46 -16.90 -1.25
CA GLY A 402 6.63 -16.66 -2.68
C GLY A 402 5.68 -15.59 -3.20
N SER A 403 4.41 -15.58 -2.75
CA SER A 403 3.44 -14.55 -3.12
C SER A 403 3.87 -13.16 -2.65
N PHE A 404 4.48 -13.03 -1.46
CA PHE A 404 5.01 -11.74 -0.99
C PHE A 404 6.15 -11.22 -1.89
N GLY A 405 7.02 -12.10 -2.36
CA GLY A 405 8.06 -11.76 -3.34
C GLY A 405 7.46 -11.24 -4.64
N THR A 406 6.55 -11.99 -5.22
CA THR A 406 5.84 -11.66 -6.46
C THR A 406 5.09 -10.32 -6.34
N GLN A 407 4.33 -10.12 -5.25
CA GLN A 407 3.59 -8.89 -4.99
C GLN A 407 4.52 -7.67 -4.89
N LYS A 408 5.67 -7.81 -4.24
CA LYS A 408 6.67 -6.75 -4.13
C LYS A 408 7.32 -6.44 -5.48
N GLN A 409 7.72 -7.47 -6.22
CA GLN A 409 8.51 -7.33 -7.43
C GLN A 409 7.67 -6.87 -8.63
N HIS A 410 6.47 -7.41 -8.79
CA HIS A 410 5.67 -7.24 -10.01
C HIS A 410 4.43 -6.35 -9.83
N TYR A 411 3.89 -6.20 -8.60
CA TYR A 411 2.62 -5.50 -8.37
C TYR A 411 2.76 -4.22 -7.53
N SER A 412 3.85 -3.50 -7.73
CA SER A 412 4.11 -2.16 -7.14
C SER A 412 4.20 -2.13 -5.60
N LEU A 413 4.40 -3.26 -4.91
CA LEU A 413 4.42 -3.32 -3.45
C LEU A 413 5.82 -3.31 -2.83
N ALA A 414 6.91 -3.25 -3.62
CA ALA A 414 8.26 -3.12 -3.10
C ALA A 414 8.49 -1.78 -2.41
N ARG A 415 8.00 -0.68 -3.03
CA ARG A 415 8.07 0.68 -2.49
C ARG A 415 6.83 1.48 -2.87
N ILE A 416 5.95 1.67 -1.91
CA ILE A 416 4.68 2.36 -2.11
C ILE A 416 4.91 3.87 -2.19
N LYS A 417 4.62 4.47 -3.35
CA LYS A 417 4.82 5.90 -3.63
C LYS A 417 3.64 6.78 -3.19
N ALA A 418 2.56 6.21 -2.68
CA ALA A 418 1.43 6.94 -2.13
C ALA A 418 1.87 7.85 -0.95
N ARG A 419 1.18 8.97 -0.74
CA ARG A 419 1.64 10.03 0.18
C ARG A 419 0.88 10.12 1.49
N ASN A 420 -0.25 9.42 1.64
CA ASN A 420 -1.04 9.41 2.86
C ASN A 420 -1.50 7.99 3.21
N ARG A 421 -1.90 7.80 4.46
CA ARG A 421 -2.28 6.50 5.00
C ARG A 421 -3.36 5.79 4.18
N LYS A 422 -4.43 6.49 3.80
CA LYS A 422 -5.56 5.90 3.05
C LYS A 422 -5.13 5.43 1.67
N THR A 423 -4.35 6.25 0.96
CA THR A 423 -3.85 5.89 -0.37
C THR A 423 -2.78 4.79 -0.32
N GLU A 424 -2.02 4.65 0.76
CA GLU A 424 -1.12 3.50 0.95
C GLU A 424 -1.92 2.20 1.15
N VAL A 425 -2.98 2.22 1.96
CA VAL A 425 -3.87 1.05 2.14
C VAL A 425 -4.52 0.64 0.82
N LEU A 426 -5.05 1.62 0.06
CA LEU A 426 -5.61 1.36 -1.27
C LEU A 426 -4.57 0.72 -2.22
N TRP A 427 -3.34 1.22 -2.21
CA TRP A 427 -2.26 0.69 -3.04
C TRP A 427 -1.94 -0.76 -2.69
N ILE A 428 -1.88 -1.08 -1.39
CA ILE A 428 -1.68 -2.46 -0.91
C ILE A 428 -2.84 -3.35 -1.35
N PHE A 429 -4.07 -2.90 -1.16
CA PHE A 429 -5.27 -3.62 -1.56
C PHE A 429 -5.23 -4.02 -3.05
N PHE A 430 -5.06 -3.04 -3.93
CA PHE A 430 -5.02 -3.33 -5.37
C PHE A 430 -3.78 -4.14 -5.77
N GLY A 431 -2.62 -3.92 -5.16
CA GLY A 431 -1.42 -4.72 -5.43
C GLY A 431 -1.61 -6.21 -5.11
N ILE A 432 -2.17 -6.52 -3.95
CA ILE A 432 -2.44 -7.91 -3.54
C ILE A 432 -3.52 -8.53 -4.44
N HIS A 433 -4.65 -7.84 -4.63
CA HIS A 433 -5.78 -8.43 -5.34
C HIS A 433 -5.57 -8.48 -6.87
N THR A 434 -4.74 -7.62 -7.43
CA THR A 434 -4.30 -7.77 -8.83
C THR A 434 -3.39 -8.99 -8.99
N ALA A 435 -2.45 -9.23 -8.06
CA ALA A 435 -1.64 -10.43 -8.06
C ALA A 435 -2.50 -11.70 -7.93
N ASN A 436 -3.49 -11.67 -7.03
CA ASN A 436 -4.46 -12.75 -6.88
C ASN A 436 -5.21 -13.05 -8.18
N ALA A 437 -5.73 -12.01 -8.84
CA ALA A 437 -6.51 -12.16 -10.07
C ALA A 437 -5.67 -12.77 -11.21
N VAL A 438 -4.38 -12.40 -11.30
CA VAL A 438 -3.47 -13.05 -12.26
C VAL A 438 -3.30 -14.54 -11.93
N CYS A 439 -3.09 -14.92 -10.66
CA CYS A 439 -3.08 -16.34 -10.25
C CYS A 439 -4.41 -17.05 -10.55
N MET A 440 -5.53 -16.32 -10.47
CA MET A 440 -6.86 -16.87 -10.77
C MET A 440 -7.05 -17.21 -12.25
N ILE A 441 -6.38 -16.53 -13.18
CA ILE A 441 -6.45 -16.86 -14.62
C ILE A 441 -6.11 -18.33 -14.84
N GLU A 442 -4.99 -18.81 -14.29
CA GLU A 442 -4.56 -20.20 -14.41
C GLU A 442 -5.56 -21.19 -13.79
N LYS A 443 -6.14 -20.83 -12.63
CA LYS A 443 -7.12 -21.69 -11.95
C LYS A 443 -8.41 -21.84 -12.77
N VAL A 444 -8.89 -20.74 -13.34
CA VAL A 444 -10.08 -20.74 -14.22
C VAL A 444 -9.83 -21.58 -15.47
N GLU A 445 -8.66 -21.43 -16.11
CA GLU A 445 -8.28 -22.22 -17.29
C GLU A 445 -8.14 -23.71 -16.96
N LYS A 446 -7.49 -24.04 -15.84
CA LYS A 446 -7.38 -25.42 -15.38
C LYS A 446 -8.76 -26.07 -15.13
N LYS A 447 -9.68 -25.31 -14.53
CA LYS A 447 -11.04 -25.81 -14.29
C LYS A 447 -11.81 -26.01 -15.61
N LYS A 448 -11.68 -25.08 -16.58
CA LYS A 448 -12.30 -25.23 -17.90
C LYS A 448 -11.77 -26.47 -18.64
N ARG A 449 -10.44 -26.73 -18.60
CA ARG A 449 -9.83 -27.92 -19.20
C ARG A 449 -10.27 -29.23 -18.55
N LYS A 450 -10.61 -29.22 -17.24
CA LYS A 450 -11.13 -30.41 -16.54
C LYS A 450 -12.61 -30.66 -16.86
N ALA A 451 -13.35 -29.65 -17.31
CA ALA A 451 -14.77 -29.72 -17.63
C ALA A 451 -15.05 -29.97 -19.13
N ALA A 452 -14.06 -29.76 -20.00
CA ALA A 452 -14.07 -30.11 -21.43
C ALA A 452 -13.49 -31.52 -21.64
#